data_6c8738fe7f174ecef720c7950d5dbc63
#
_entry.id   6c8738fe7f174ecef720c7950d5dbc63
#
_cell.length_a   1.000
_cell.length_b   1.000
_cell.length_c   1.000
_cell.angle_alpha   90.00
_cell.angle_beta   90.00
_cell.angle_gamma   90.00
#
_symmetry.space_group_name_H-M   'P 1'
#
loop_
_entity.id
_entity.type
_entity.pdbx_description
1 polymer ?
#
loop_
_entity_poly.entity_id
_entity_poly.type
_entity_poly.pdbx_seq_one_letter_code
_entity_poly.pdbx_strand_id
1 'polypeptide(L)'
;MRSIWKGSVAFGLVNVPVKVYSATEDHDLKFHQVHSKDNGRIRYQRVCAECGEAVEYRDIAKAYEADNGQTVVITDEDISTLPEERSHEIEVLEFVPAADLDPIMFDRSYYLEPDGKSAKSYVLLAKALSETDRVAIVHFALRNKTRLAALRVKDFSKRNIMVIHTLLWPDEIRDPHFPSLDTDVEVRPAELKMAGQVVESMTDDFHPERYTDTYQEQLQELVESKLSGGQAFTTEEKPARLDESDDVSDLLAKLEASVRRRREESAARQQAADPAPADDKAPAKKVPAKKVGAAKAPAAKATARKAPAKK
;
A
#
# COMPACT_ATOMS: atom_id res chain seq x y z
N MET A 1 15.42 -5.36 -5.63
CA MET A 1 14.34 -6.34 -5.34
C MET A 1 14.73 -7.73 -5.85
N ARG A 2 14.37 -8.81 -5.14
CA ARG A 2 14.54 -10.20 -5.59
C ARG A 2 13.22 -10.75 -6.09
N SER A 3 13.19 -11.38 -7.28
CA SER A 3 11.98 -12.01 -7.78
C SER A 3 11.60 -13.22 -6.90
N ILE A 4 10.32 -13.28 -6.55
CA ILE A 4 9.77 -14.36 -5.70
C ILE A 4 9.10 -15.46 -6.53
N TRP A 5 8.79 -15.17 -7.81
CA TRP A 5 8.12 -16.08 -8.72
C TRP A 5 8.42 -15.69 -10.16
N LYS A 6 8.40 -16.68 -11.07
CA LYS A 6 8.52 -16.51 -12.51
C LYS A 6 7.47 -17.35 -13.21
N GLY A 7 6.87 -16.78 -14.24
CA GLY A 7 5.86 -17.44 -15.06
C GLY A 7 5.37 -16.50 -16.14
N SER A 8 4.10 -16.59 -16.48
CA SER A 8 3.51 -15.80 -17.55
C SER A 8 2.09 -15.38 -17.22
N VAL A 9 1.66 -14.24 -17.75
CA VAL A 9 0.26 -13.83 -17.78
C VAL A 9 -0.36 -14.36 -19.06
N ALA A 10 -1.37 -15.24 -18.94
CA ALA A 10 -2.13 -15.76 -20.05
C ALA A 10 -3.37 -14.88 -20.29
N PHE A 11 -3.43 -14.28 -21.45
CA PHE A 11 -4.51 -13.41 -21.88
C PHE A 11 -5.01 -13.87 -23.25
N GLY A 12 -6.05 -14.66 -23.27
CA GLY A 12 -6.53 -15.31 -24.48
C GLY A 12 -5.44 -16.18 -25.14
N LEU A 13 -5.04 -15.86 -26.36
CA LEU A 13 -3.95 -16.55 -27.06
C LEU A 13 -2.56 -15.91 -26.85
N VAL A 14 -2.51 -14.85 -26.05
CA VAL A 14 -1.26 -14.11 -25.78
C VAL A 14 -0.71 -14.54 -24.43
N ASN A 15 0.55 -14.95 -24.44
CA ASN A 15 1.29 -15.30 -23.24
C ASN A 15 2.40 -14.25 -23.02
N VAL A 16 2.42 -13.63 -21.82
CA VAL A 16 3.34 -12.57 -21.44
C VAL A 16 4.24 -13.05 -20.30
N PRO A 17 5.48 -13.51 -20.60
CA PRO A 17 6.42 -13.90 -19.58
C PRO A 17 6.75 -12.77 -18.63
N VAL A 18 6.65 -13.04 -17.31
CA VAL A 18 6.84 -12.06 -16.24
C VAL A 18 7.59 -12.63 -15.05
N LYS A 19 8.22 -11.74 -14.30
CA LYS A 19 8.74 -11.98 -12.95
C LYS A 19 7.89 -11.19 -11.95
N VAL A 20 7.64 -11.79 -10.80
CA VAL A 20 6.85 -11.21 -9.72
C VAL A 20 7.76 -10.82 -8.55
N TYR A 21 7.53 -9.63 -8.02
CA TYR A 21 8.24 -9.04 -6.89
C TYR A 21 7.26 -8.58 -5.83
N SER A 22 7.61 -8.68 -4.54
CA SER A 22 6.80 -8.02 -3.49
C SER A 22 6.79 -6.51 -3.72
N ALA A 23 5.59 -5.91 -3.71
CA ALA A 23 5.44 -4.46 -3.87
C ALA A 23 5.52 -3.71 -2.55
N THR A 24 5.43 -4.43 -1.43
CA THR A 24 5.46 -3.88 -0.08
C THR A 24 6.57 -4.54 0.74
N GLU A 25 7.14 -3.78 1.61
CA GLU A 25 8.10 -4.17 2.63
C GLU A 25 7.52 -3.84 4.01
N ASP A 26 7.91 -4.64 5.00
CA ASP A 26 7.66 -4.38 6.41
C ASP A 26 8.76 -3.45 6.92
N HIS A 27 8.40 -2.26 7.42
CA HIS A 27 9.35 -1.26 7.91
C HIS A 27 9.64 -1.38 9.41
N ASP A 28 8.94 -2.27 10.11
CA ASP A 28 9.12 -2.47 11.54
C ASP A 28 10.55 -2.91 11.90
N LEU A 29 11.07 -2.37 12.99
CA LEU A 29 12.34 -2.80 13.55
C LEU A 29 12.26 -4.27 13.97
N LYS A 30 13.17 -5.10 13.46
CA LYS A 30 13.21 -6.54 13.74
C LYS A 30 14.03 -6.84 14.96
N PHE A 31 13.37 -7.31 16.01
CA PHE A 31 14.01 -7.75 17.25
C PHE A 31 14.18 -9.26 17.27
N HIS A 32 15.28 -9.69 17.89
CA HIS A 32 15.50 -11.08 18.22
C HIS A 32 15.19 -11.32 19.69
N GLN A 33 14.59 -12.46 20.00
CA GLN A 33 14.37 -12.87 21.37
C GLN A 33 15.68 -13.34 22.00
N VAL A 34 15.96 -12.82 23.18
CA VAL A 34 17.14 -13.18 23.97
C VAL A 34 16.76 -13.54 25.40
N HIS A 35 17.55 -14.36 26.03
CA HIS A 35 17.40 -14.71 27.44
C HIS A 35 17.79 -13.49 28.29
N SER A 36 16.87 -13.08 29.19
CA SER A 36 17.06 -11.85 29.99
C SER A 36 18.25 -11.89 30.94
N LYS A 37 18.73 -13.09 31.28
CA LYS A 37 19.81 -13.29 32.24
C LYS A 37 21.22 -13.12 31.63
N ASP A 38 21.40 -13.57 30.40
CA ASP A 38 22.72 -13.69 29.76
C ASP A 38 22.76 -13.14 28.34
N ASN A 39 21.66 -12.57 27.85
CA ASN A 39 21.47 -12.08 26.48
C ASN A 39 21.71 -13.14 25.38
N GLY A 40 21.70 -14.42 25.74
CA GLY A 40 21.79 -15.54 24.82
C GLY A 40 20.59 -15.57 23.87
N ARG A 41 20.83 -15.78 22.57
CA ARG A 41 19.77 -15.84 21.56
C ARG A 41 18.88 -17.06 21.78
N ILE A 42 17.56 -16.87 21.88
CA ILE A 42 16.58 -17.95 21.99
C ILE A 42 16.48 -18.73 20.67
N ARG A 43 16.46 -20.04 20.77
CA ARG A 43 16.20 -20.98 19.68
C ARG A 43 14.99 -21.82 20.03
N TYR A 44 14.15 -22.09 19.02
CA TYR A 44 12.98 -22.94 19.18
C TYR A 44 13.29 -24.34 18.70
N GLN A 45 12.88 -25.31 19.49
CA GLN A 45 12.91 -26.72 19.14
C GLN A 45 11.49 -27.25 19.08
N ARG A 46 11.17 -28.04 18.05
CA ARG A 46 9.87 -28.71 17.96
C ARG A 46 9.90 -29.94 18.76
N VAL A 47 8.93 -30.10 19.65
CA VAL A 47 8.81 -31.26 20.56
C VAL A 47 7.43 -31.84 20.37
N CYS A 48 7.34 -33.19 20.28
CA CYS A 48 6.08 -33.91 20.27
C CYS A 48 5.42 -33.81 21.64
N ALA A 49 4.14 -33.43 21.67
CA ALA A 49 3.41 -33.28 22.93
C ALA A 49 3.18 -34.61 23.65
N GLU A 50 3.09 -35.72 22.90
CA GLU A 50 2.81 -37.06 23.46
C GLU A 50 4.07 -37.76 23.99
N CYS A 51 5.15 -37.81 23.18
CA CYS A 51 6.36 -38.53 23.59
C CYS A 51 7.45 -37.65 24.18
N GLY A 52 7.33 -36.30 24.08
CA GLY A 52 8.32 -35.35 24.56
C GLY A 52 9.62 -35.29 23.75
N GLU A 53 9.73 -36.01 22.63
CA GLU A 53 10.93 -36.04 21.80
C GLU A 53 11.00 -34.83 20.85
N ALA A 54 12.23 -34.41 20.55
CA ALA A 54 12.48 -33.41 19.54
C ALA A 54 12.24 -33.98 18.15
N VAL A 55 11.42 -33.28 17.35
CA VAL A 55 11.00 -33.71 16.00
C VAL A 55 11.66 -32.90 14.95
N GLU A 56 12.33 -33.52 13.98
CA GLU A 56 12.86 -32.87 12.80
C GLU A 56 11.73 -32.48 11.82
N TYR A 57 11.97 -31.46 11.01
CA TYR A 57 10.93 -30.95 10.08
C TYR A 57 10.43 -32.02 9.10
N ARG A 58 11.32 -32.90 8.66
CA ARG A 58 11.00 -33.99 7.71
C ARG A 58 10.06 -35.05 8.31
N ASP A 59 10.03 -35.17 9.64
CA ASP A 59 9.24 -36.17 10.38
C ASP A 59 7.89 -35.58 10.85
N ILE A 60 7.54 -34.37 10.40
CA ILE A 60 6.29 -33.69 10.75
C ILE A 60 5.28 -33.91 9.62
N ALA A 61 4.21 -34.63 9.89
CA ALA A 61 3.05 -34.74 9.04
C ALA A 61 2.00 -33.65 9.37
N LYS A 62 1.08 -33.40 8.48
CA LYS A 62 -0.06 -32.51 8.70
C LYS A 62 -1.28 -33.36 9.09
N ALA A 63 -2.04 -32.90 10.04
CA ALA A 63 -3.30 -33.56 10.40
C ALA A 63 -4.44 -32.52 10.35
N TYR A 64 -5.61 -32.98 9.89
CA TYR A 64 -6.86 -32.25 9.96
C TYR A 64 -7.73 -32.87 11.04
N GLU A 65 -8.21 -32.05 11.96
CA GLU A 65 -9.15 -32.48 13.01
C GLU A 65 -10.56 -32.06 12.55
N ALA A 66 -11.41 -33.07 12.38
CA ALA A 66 -12.81 -32.84 11.99
C ALA A 66 -13.66 -32.47 13.19
N ASP A 67 -14.82 -31.84 12.98
CA ASP A 67 -15.76 -31.42 14.04
C ASP A 67 -16.25 -32.54 14.94
N ASN A 68 -16.18 -33.78 14.46
CA ASN A 68 -16.52 -34.99 15.21
C ASN A 68 -15.36 -35.54 16.08
N GLY A 69 -14.21 -34.83 16.12
CA GLY A 69 -13.01 -35.23 16.86
C GLY A 69 -12.13 -36.28 16.16
N GLN A 70 -12.44 -36.64 14.91
CA GLN A 70 -11.57 -37.52 14.13
C GLN A 70 -10.38 -36.74 13.56
N THR A 71 -9.19 -37.30 13.75
CA THR A 71 -7.96 -36.75 13.19
C THR A 71 -7.54 -37.53 11.95
N VAL A 72 -7.41 -36.84 10.83
CA VAL A 72 -6.93 -37.44 9.58
C VAL A 72 -5.54 -36.86 9.26
N VAL A 73 -4.55 -37.75 9.18
CA VAL A 73 -3.19 -37.39 8.78
C VAL A 73 -3.14 -37.28 7.27
N ILE A 74 -2.64 -36.14 6.77
CA ILE A 74 -2.48 -35.86 5.36
C ILE A 74 -0.99 -35.87 5.03
N THR A 75 -0.61 -36.75 4.14
CA THR A 75 0.76 -36.87 3.66
C THR A 75 1.04 -36.00 2.44
N ASP A 76 2.31 -35.77 2.12
CA ASP A 76 2.68 -35.06 0.90
C ASP A 76 2.29 -35.88 -0.36
N GLU A 77 2.19 -37.21 -0.26
CA GLU A 77 1.67 -38.08 -1.32
C GLU A 77 0.19 -37.82 -1.56
N ASP A 78 -0.62 -37.71 -0.51
CA ASP A 78 -2.06 -37.38 -0.63
C ASP A 78 -2.25 -36.04 -1.31
N ILE A 79 -1.48 -35.01 -0.90
CA ILE A 79 -1.52 -33.70 -1.52
C ILE A 79 -1.12 -33.76 -3.00
N SER A 80 -0.16 -34.61 -3.37
CA SER A 80 0.30 -34.76 -4.75
C SER A 80 -0.75 -35.40 -5.67
N THR A 81 -1.76 -36.08 -5.13
CA THR A 81 -2.88 -36.65 -5.90
C THR A 81 -3.94 -35.61 -6.27
N LEU A 82 -3.97 -34.48 -5.57
CA LEU A 82 -4.88 -33.40 -5.92
C LEU A 82 -4.54 -32.85 -7.30
N PRO A 83 -5.54 -32.49 -8.13
CA PRO A 83 -5.29 -31.85 -9.39
C PRO A 83 -4.61 -30.50 -9.11
N GLU A 84 -3.27 -30.49 -9.18
CA GLU A 84 -2.53 -29.27 -9.02
C GLU A 84 -2.69 -28.41 -10.29
N GLU A 85 -3.24 -27.23 -10.11
CA GLU A 85 -2.98 -26.13 -11.02
C GLU A 85 -1.54 -25.64 -10.81
N ARG A 86 -0.57 -26.50 -11.19
CA ARG A 86 0.87 -26.16 -11.20
C ARG A 86 1.26 -25.30 -12.38
N SER A 87 0.33 -24.50 -12.87
CA SER A 87 0.69 -23.58 -13.94
C SER A 87 1.50 -22.43 -13.34
N HIS A 88 2.75 -22.29 -13.81
CA HIS A 88 3.47 -21.04 -13.66
C HIS A 88 2.83 -19.96 -14.54
N GLU A 89 1.51 -19.92 -14.50
CA GLU A 89 0.66 -19.10 -15.34
C GLU A 89 -0.32 -18.32 -14.47
N ILE A 90 -0.45 -17.05 -14.78
CA ILE A 90 -1.46 -16.15 -14.22
C ILE A 90 -2.58 -16.14 -15.26
N GLU A 91 -3.62 -16.89 -15.00
CA GLU A 91 -4.76 -17.03 -15.92
C GLU A 91 -5.72 -15.87 -15.74
N VAL A 92 -5.99 -15.12 -16.81
CA VAL A 92 -6.99 -14.06 -16.82
C VAL A 92 -8.36 -14.69 -17.02
N LEU A 93 -9.26 -14.51 -16.04
CA LEU A 93 -10.62 -15.03 -16.04
C LEU A 93 -11.60 -14.05 -16.72
N GLU A 94 -11.57 -12.79 -16.27
CA GLU A 94 -12.49 -11.76 -16.74
C GLU A 94 -11.93 -10.35 -16.50
N PHE A 95 -12.61 -9.34 -17.03
CA PHE A 95 -12.30 -7.92 -16.82
C PHE A 95 -13.50 -7.20 -16.21
N VAL A 96 -13.27 -6.55 -15.08
CA VAL A 96 -14.29 -5.84 -14.32
C VAL A 96 -13.94 -4.36 -14.15
N PRO A 97 -14.94 -3.46 -13.92
CA PRO A 97 -14.65 -2.10 -13.46
C PRO A 97 -13.87 -2.11 -12.15
N ALA A 98 -12.91 -1.20 -11.98
CA ALA A 98 -12.15 -1.10 -10.73
C ALA A 98 -13.04 -0.79 -9.51
N ALA A 99 -14.16 -0.09 -9.73
CA ALA A 99 -15.11 0.27 -8.69
C ALA A 99 -15.91 -0.92 -8.11
N ASP A 100 -15.97 -2.06 -8.84
CA ASP A 100 -16.68 -3.26 -8.39
C ASP A 100 -15.87 -4.06 -7.35
N LEU A 101 -14.58 -3.72 -7.17
CA LEU A 101 -13.70 -4.38 -6.19
C LEU A 101 -13.73 -3.62 -4.87
N ASP A 102 -14.34 -4.24 -3.86
CA ASP A 102 -14.31 -3.70 -2.50
C ASP A 102 -12.87 -3.74 -1.94
N PRO A 103 -12.37 -2.62 -1.39
CA PRO A 103 -11.05 -2.56 -0.76
C PRO A 103 -10.80 -3.60 0.33
N ILE A 104 -11.83 -4.09 1.01
CA ILE A 104 -11.73 -5.14 2.03
C ILE A 104 -11.20 -6.47 1.48
N MET A 105 -11.35 -6.71 0.16
CA MET A 105 -10.89 -7.93 -0.48
C MET A 105 -9.39 -7.96 -0.72
N PHE A 106 -8.68 -6.83 -0.68
CA PHE A 106 -7.25 -6.78 -1.00
C PHE A 106 -6.38 -7.30 0.16
N ASP A 107 -5.47 -8.26 -0.16
CA ASP A 107 -4.51 -8.83 0.80
C ASP A 107 -3.08 -8.29 0.52
N ARG A 108 -2.40 -8.79 -0.50
CA ARG A 108 -1.01 -8.45 -0.80
C ARG A 108 -0.82 -7.92 -2.21
N SER A 109 0.20 -7.09 -2.38
CA SER A 109 0.52 -6.46 -3.65
C SER A 109 1.86 -6.92 -4.21
N TYR A 110 1.92 -7.10 -5.53
CA TYR A 110 3.11 -7.55 -6.25
C TYR A 110 3.29 -6.78 -7.54
N TYR A 111 4.53 -6.44 -7.86
CA TYR A 111 4.91 -5.87 -9.15
C TYR A 111 5.24 -6.97 -10.15
N LEU A 112 4.87 -6.74 -11.42
CA LEU A 112 5.25 -7.57 -12.53
C LEU A 112 6.28 -6.87 -13.40
N GLU A 113 7.38 -7.56 -13.67
CA GLU A 113 8.41 -7.15 -14.62
C GLU A 113 8.36 -8.07 -15.83
N PRO A 114 8.42 -7.56 -17.08
CA PRO A 114 8.52 -8.42 -18.25
C PRO A 114 9.83 -9.23 -18.23
N ASP A 115 9.77 -10.53 -18.50
CA ASP A 115 10.95 -11.38 -18.60
C ASP A 115 11.46 -11.42 -20.04
N GLY A 116 12.74 -11.13 -20.22
CA GLY A 116 13.45 -11.22 -21.48
C GLY A 116 12.89 -10.34 -22.61
N LYS A 117 12.51 -10.95 -23.74
CA LYS A 117 12.05 -10.26 -24.97
C LYS A 117 10.55 -9.90 -24.97
N SER A 118 9.85 -10.14 -23.91
CA SER A 118 8.38 -9.98 -23.80
C SER A 118 7.89 -8.53 -23.56
N ALA A 119 8.79 -7.56 -23.56
CA ALA A 119 8.45 -6.16 -23.27
C ALA A 119 7.32 -5.60 -24.15
N LYS A 120 7.24 -6.00 -25.44
CA LYS A 120 6.18 -5.52 -26.35
C LYS A 120 4.80 -6.03 -25.93
N SER A 121 4.67 -7.32 -25.64
CA SER A 121 3.40 -7.93 -25.21
C SER A 121 2.97 -7.39 -23.84
N TYR A 122 3.92 -7.20 -22.93
CA TYR A 122 3.68 -6.57 -21.63
C TYR A 122 3.13 -5.15 -21.78
N VAL A 123 3.78 -4.31 -22.57
CA VAL A 123 3.36 -2.91 -22.79
C VAL A 123 2.01 -2.86 -23.50
N LEU A 124 1.73 -3.78 -24.42
CA LEU A 124 0.43 -3.87 -25.10
C LEU A 124 -0.70 -4.15 -24.08
N LEU A 125 -0.52 -5.17 -23.24
CA LEU A 125 -1.50 -5.52 -22.20
C LEU A 125 -1.67 -4.38 -21.19
N ALA A 126 -0.57 -3.79 -20.73
CA ALA A 126 -0.61 -2.68 -19.79
C ALA A 126 -1.37 -1.46 -20.36
N LYS A 127 -1.14 -1.12 -21.64
CA LYS A 127 -1.88 -0.03 -22.30
C LYS A 127 -3.36 -0.36 -22.45
N ALA A 128 -3.71 -1.57 -22.88
CA ALA A 128 -5.09 -1.98 -23.04
C ALA A 128 -5.88 -1.87 -21.72
N LEU A 129 -5.28 -2.34 -20.61
CA LEU A 129 -5.87 -2.22 -19.27
C LEU A 129 -6.02 -0.74 -18.84
N SER A 130 -5.00 0.08 -19.09
CA SER A 130 -5.01 1.50 -18.71
C SER A 130 -6.03 2.30 -19.50
N GLU A 131 -6.18 2.04 -20.83
CA GLU A 131 -7.11 2.76 -21.69
C GLU A 131 -8.58 2.39 -21.44
N THR A 132 -8.84 1.18 -20.95
CA THR A 132 -10.20 0.70 -20.70
C THR A 132 -10.66 0.94 -19.26
N ASP A 133 -9.80 1.38 -18.38
CA ASP A 133 -10.05 1.53 -16.93
C ASP A 133 -10.62 0.23 -16.30
N ARG A 134 -10.08 -0.90 -16.76
CA ARG A 134 -10.49 -2.24 -16.30
C ARG A 134 -9.40 -2.89 -15.46
N VAL A 135 -9.85 -3.75 -14.59
CA VAL A 135 -9.02 -4.64 -13.80
C VAL A 135 -9.28 -6.07 -14.27
N ALA A 136 -8.23 -6.84 -14.49
CA ALA A 136 -8.37 -8.25 -14.80
C ALA A 136 -8.44 -9.07 -13.51
N ILE A 137 -9.46 -9.90 -13.39
CA ILE A 137 -9.54 -10.93 -12.36
C ILE A 137 -8.75 -12.13 -12.85
N VAL A 138 -7.84 -12.62 -12.01
CA VAL A 138 -6.90 -13.67 -12.39
C VAL A 138 -6.78 -14.74 -11.30
N HIS A 139 -6.48 -15.97 -11.71
CA HIS A 139 -5.95 -16.97 -10.80
C HIS A 139 -4.42 -16.82 -10.73
N PHE A 140 -3.89 -16.76 -9.52
CA PHE A 140 -2.48 -16.63 -9.26
C PHE A 140 -1.99 -17.69 -8.27
N ALA A 141 -1.26 -18.68 -8.76
CA ALA A 141 -0.65 -19.71 -7.93
C ALA A 141 0.71 -19.25 -7.37
N LEU A 142 0.79 -19.08 -6.05
CA LEU A 142 2.02 -18.71 -5.35
C LEU A 142 2.24 -19.63 -4.15
N ARG A 143 3.40 -20.30 -4.11
CA ARG A 143 3.79 -21.21 -3.02
C ARG A 143 2.75 -22.30 -2.72
N ASN A 144 2.31 -23.02 -3.75
CA ASN A 144 1.32 -24.10 -3.68
C ASN A 144 -0.06 -23.68 -3.17
N LYS A 145 -0.43 -22.40 -3.35
CA LYS A 145 -1.77 -21.89 -3.10
C LYS A 145 -2.22 -21.07 -4.30
N THR A 146 -3.33 -21.50 -4.90
CA THR A 146 -4.04 -20.68 -5.89
C THR A 146 -4.86 -19.63 -5.14
N ARG A 147 -4.74 -18.38 -5.58
CA ARG A 147 -5.46 -17.23 -5.03
C ARG A 147 -6.18 -16.52 -6.14
N LEU A 148 -7.33 -15.96 -5.81
CA LEU A 148 -7.94 -14.94 -6.63
C LEU A 148 -7.10 -13.67 -6.54
N ALA A 149 -6.92 -12.97 -7.66
CA ALA A 149 -6.16 -11.74 -7.67
C ALA A 149 -6.70 -10.74 -8.71
N ALA A 150 -6.40 -9.48 -8.49
CA ALA A 150 -6.72 -8.37 -9.37
C ALA A 150 -5.44 -7.85 -10.03
N LEU A 151 -5.36 -7.96 -11.36
CA LEU A 151 -4.27 -7.41 -12.16
C LEU A 151 -4.70 -6.05 -12.71
N ARG A 152 -3.99 -5.01 -12.32
CA ARG A 152 -4.20 -3.65 -12.80
C ARG A 152 -2.90 -2.96 -13.19
N VAL A 153 -3.03 -1.79 -13.79
CA VAL A 153 -1.87 -0.95 -14.16
C VAL A 153 -1.80 0.24 -13.22
N LYS A 154 -0.60 0.57 -12.79
CA LYS A 154 -0.30 1.78 -12.03
C LYS A 154 0.80 2.57 -12.73
N ASP A 155 0.61 3.89 -12.87
CA ASP A 155 1.66 4.77 -13.37
C ASP A 155 2.67 5.07 -12.26
N PHE A 156 3.93 4.75 -12.52
CA PHE A 156 5.07 5.12 -11.70
C PHE A 156 6.03 5.97 -12.54
N SER A 157 6.04 7.27 -12.32
CA SER A 157 6.95 8.19 -12.99
C SER A 157 6.94 8.04 -14.53
N LYS A 158 5.75 8.00 -15.14
CA LYS A 158 5.49 7.79 -16.57
C LYS A 158 5.76 6.38 -17.10
N ARG A 159 5.85 5.40 -16.22
CA ARG A 159 5.94 3.99 -16.58
C ARG A 159 4.71 3.23 -16.10
N ASN A 160 3.99 2.64 -17.03
CA ASN A 160 2.85 1.78 -16.73
C ASN A 160 3.35 0.43 -16.24
N ILE A 161 3.27 0.19 -14.94
CA ILE A 161 3.69 -1.07 -14.31
C ILE A 161 2.44 -1.88 -13.97
N MET A 162 2.42 -3.15 -14.39
CA MET A 162 1.38 -4.07 -13.96
C MET A 162 1.58 -4.47 -12.50
N VAL A 163 0.51 -4.45 -11.75
CA VAL A 163 0.45 -4.78 -10.32
C VAL A 163 -0.60 -5.83 -10.11
N ILE A 164 -0.26 -6.90 -9.42
CA ILE A 164 -1.21 -7.89 -8.92
C ILE A 164 -1.48 -7.61 -7.46
N HIS A 165 -2.76 -7.57 -7.11
CA HIS A 165 -3.23 -7.60 -5.73
C HIS A 165 -3.92 -8.94 -5.50
N THR A 166 -3.43 -9.77 -4.57
CA THR A 166 -4.19 -10.95 -4.15
C THR A 166 -5.46 -10.51 -3.45
N LEU A 167 -6.53 -11.24 -3.72
CA LEU A 167 -7.84 -11.02 -3.13
C LEU A 167 -8.15 -12.13 -2.13
N LEU A 168 -8.87 -11.78 -1.09
CA LEU A 168 -9.53 -12.74 -0.21
C LEU A 168 -10.66 -13.41 -0.97
N TRP A 169 -10.96 -14.67 -0.63
CA TRP A 169 -12.14 -15.34 -1.10
C TRP A 169 -13.39 -14.73 -0.44
N PRO A 170 -14.57 -14.75 -1.10
CA PRO A 170 -15.78 -14.16 -0.52
C PRO A 170 -16.15 -14.71 0.86
N ASP A 171 -15.85 -15.98 1.12
CA ASP A 171 -16.08 -16.66 2.39
C ASP A 171 -15.05 -16.34 3.50
N GLU A 172 -13.93 -15.71 3.14
CA GLU A 172 -12.95 -15.18 4.12
C GLU A 172 -13.41 -13.83 4.71
N ILE A 173 -14.40 -13.17 4.06
CA ILE A 173 -14.94 -11.88 4.54
C ILE A 173 -16.08 -12.18 5.51
N ARG A 174 -15.90 -11.72 6.75
CA ARG A 174 -16.89 -11.94 7.81
C ARG A 174 -18.10 -11.04 7.61
N ASP A 175 -19.28 -11.59 7.75
CA ASP A 175 -20.53 -10.80 7.81
C ASP A 175 -20.58 -10.02 9.13
N PRO A 176 -20.64 -8.67 9.10
CA PRO A 176 -20.68 -7.87 10.30
C PRO A 176 -22.07 -7.95 10.94
N HIS A 177 -22.14 -8.48 12.16
CA HIS A 177 -23.37 -8.50 12.96
C HIS A 177 -23.13 -7.75 14.27
N PHE A 178 -23.67 -6.54 14.38
CA PHE A 178 -23.53 -5.68 15.55
C PHE A 178 -24.89 -5.30 16.13
N PRO A 179 -25.36 -5.97 17.19
CA PRO A 179 -26.66 -5.70 17.79
C PRO A 179 -26.89 -4.23 18.19
N SER A 180 -25.83 -3.48 18.46
CA SER A 180 -25.89 -2.04 18.74
C SER A 180 -26.31 -1.18 17.54
N LEU A 181 -26.15 -1.70 16.31
CA LEU A 181 -26.57 -1.01 15.09
C LEU A 181 -27.97 -1.41 14.63
N ASP A 182 -28.57 -2.45 15.25
CA ASP A 182 -29.93 -2.92 14.97
C ASP A 182 -30.99 -2.03 15.67
N THR A 183 -30.55 -1.07 16.48
CA THR A 183 -31.41 -0.08 17.13
C THR A 183 -31.60 1.13 16.24
N ASP A 184 -32.86 1.55 16.10
CA ASP A 184 -33.23 2.77 15.36
C ASP A 184 -32.76 4.00 16.13
N VAL A 185 -31.64 4.59 15.74
CA VAL A 185 -31.06 5.78 16.35
C VAL A 185 -31.48 7.00 15.55
N GLU A 186 -32.34 7.87 16.16
CA GLU A 186 -32.80 9.10 15.53
C GLU A 186 -31.67 10.15 15.53
N VAL A 187 -31.17 10.54 14.36
CA VAL A 187 -30.20 11.62 14.18
C VAL A 187 -30.92 12.90 13.79
N ARG A 188 -30.76 13.95 14.59
CA ARG A 188 -31.40 15.25 14.31
C ARG A 188 -30.74 15.94 13.12
N PRO A 189 -31.51 16.63 12.24
CA PRO A 189 -30.93 17.32 11.07
C PRO A 189 -29.85 18.35 11.42
N ALA A 190 -29.95 18.99 12.60
CA ALA A 190 -28.96 19.94 13.10
C ALA A 190 -27.61 19.26 13.43
N GLU A 191 -27.66 18.08 14.03
CA GLU A 191 -26.49 17.26 14.36
C GLU A 191 -25.77 16.80 13.10
N LEU A 192 -26.54 16.27 12.12
CA LEU A 192 -26.01 15.87 10.83
C LEU A 192 -25.35 17.03 10.08
N LYS A 193 -26.00 18.22 10.11
CA LYS A 193 -25.43 19.42 9.49
C LYS A 193 -24.12 19.85 10.15
N MET A 194 -24.04 19.81 11.47
CA MET A 194 -22.84 20.17 12.22
C MET A 194 -21.72 19.15 11.98
N ALA A 195 -22.02 17.85 12.00
CA ALA A 195 -21.06 16.80 11.65
C ALA A 195 -20.52 16.99 10.22
N GLY A 196 -21.39 17.31 9.25
CA GLY A 196 -20.99 17.64 7.88
C GLY A 196 -20.05 18.85 7.81
N GLN A 197 -20.28 19.90 8.60
CA GLN A 197 -19.37 21.06 8.66
C GLN A 197 -18.00 20.70 9.24
N VAL A 198 -17.94 19.78 10.21
CA VAL A 198 -16.64 19.27 10.73
C VAL A 198 -15.90 18.51 9.66
N VAL A 199 -16.57 17.58 8.96
CA VAL A 199 -15.97 16.83 7.85
C VAL A 199 -15.43 17.79 6.78
N GLU A 200 -16.24 18.74 6.34
CA GLU A 200 -15.84 19.74 5.33
C GLU A 200 -14.63 20.56 5.78
N SER A 201 -14.60 20.99 7.06
CA SER A 201 -13.47 21.76 7.61
C SER A 201 -12.16 20.96 7.71
N MET A 202 -12.24 19.63 7.64
CA MET A 202 -11.11 18.71 7.71
C MET A 202 -10.79 18.06 6.37
N THR A 203 -11.56 18.37 5.33
CA THR A 203 -11.33 17.86 3.98
C THR A 203 -10.07 18.48 3.39
N ASP A 204 -9.14 17.66 2.94
CA ASP A 204 -7.90 18.04 2.25
C ASP A 204 -7.53 16.91 1.29
N ASP A 205 -6.63 17.18 0.34
CA ASP A 205 -6.05 16.16 -0.52
C ASP A 205 -5.19 15.19 0.29
N PHE A 206 -5.19 13.92 -0.09
CA PHE A 206 -4.39 12.92 0.59
C PHE A 206 -2.92 13.04 0.23
N HIS A 207 -2.10 13.43 1.20
CA HIS A 207 -0.66 13.58 1.12
C HIS A 207 0.02 12.53 2.02
N PRO A 208 0.32 11.32 1.52
CA PRO A 208 0.91 10.25 2.33
C PRO A 208 2.24 10.63 2.98
N GLU A 209 3.01 11.52 2.35
CA GLU A 209 4.29 12.03 2.85
C GLU A 209 4.19 12.86 4.14
N ARG A 210 2.97 13.27 4.54
CA ARG A 210 2.72 14.00 5.80
C ARG A 210 2.56 13.07 7.01
N TYR A 211 2.46 11.76 6.77
CA TYR A 211 2.23 10.77 7.82
C TYR A 211 3.52 9.98 8.04
N THR A 212 4.04 10.03 9.26
CA THR A 212 5.20 9.25 9.69
C THR A 212 4.79 8.35 10.85
N ASP A 213 5.45 7.20 10.96
CA ASP A 213 5.27 6.32 12.11
C ASP A 213 6.14 6.81 13.28
N THR A 214 5.54 7.69 14.09
CA THR A 214 6.21 8.28 15.26
C THR A 214 6.65 7.23 16.29
N TYR A 215 5.99 6.07 16.33
CA TYR A 215 6.40 4.98 17.22
C TYR A 215 7.72 4.36 16.76
N GLN A 216 7.87 4.09 15.47
CA GLN A 216 9.11 3.55 14.92
C GLN A 216 10.27 4.54 15.04
N GLU A 217 10.02 5.84 14.84
CA GLU A 217 11.03 6.89 15.07
C GLU A 217 11.51 6.87 16.53
N GLN A 218 10.58 6.89 17.50
CA GLN A 218 10.91 6.83 18.92
C GLN A 218 11.63 5.52 19.31
N LEU A 219 11.22 4.39 18.70
CA LEU A 219 11.85 3.11 18.93
C LEU A 219 13.28 3.06 18.39
N GLN A 220 13.53 3.68 17.25
CA GLN A 220 14.85 3.81 16.68
C GLN A 220 15.75 4.70 17.56
N GLU A 221 15.24 5.85 18.01
CA GLU A 221 15.97 6.73 18.95
C GLU A 221 16.30 6.02 20.27
N LEU A 222 15.36 5.20 20.78
CA LEU A 222 15.60 4.38 21.95
C LEU A 222 16.75 3.38 21.74
N VAL A 223 16.78 2.71 20.60
CA VAL A 223 17.85 1.76 20.25
C VAL A 223 19.19 2.49 20.14
N GLU A 224 19.22 3.62 19.45
CA GLU A 224 20.43 4.44 19.29
C GLU A 224 20.95 4.98 20.63
N SER A 225 20.03 5.45 21.50
CA SER A 225 20.39 5.87 22.86
C SER A 225 21.01 4.74 23.68
N LYS A 226 20.42 3.54 23.62
CA LYS A 226 20.97 2.36 24.30
C LYS A 226 22.31 1.91 23.73
N LEU A 227 22.50 2.01 22.42
CA LEU A 227 23.78 1.71 21.77
C LEU A 227 24.89 2.69 22.19
N SER A 228 24.55 3.97 22.41
CA SER A 228 25.49 4.99 22.87
C SER A 228 25.70 5.02 24.40
N GLY A 229 25.10 4.10 25.15
CA GLY A 229 25.22 3.98 26.61
C GLY A 229 24.33 4.94 27.39
N GLY A 230 23.34 5.58 26.74
CA GLY A 230 22.35 6.45 27.36
C GLY A 230 21.24 5.70 28.09
N GLN A 231 20.59 6.37 29.04
CA GLN A 231 19.32 5.89 29.63
C GLN A 231 18.17 6.40 28.78
N ALA A 232 17.17 5.51 28.55
CA ALA A 232 16.03 5.79 27.71
C ALA A 232 15.04 6.77 28.34
N PHE A 233 14.40 7.53 27.50
CA PHE A 233 13.28 8.49 27.63
C PHE A 233 12.54 8.61 28.95
N THR A 234 12.27 9.88 29.31
CA THR A 234 11.08 10.26 30.07
C THR A 234 9.94 10.40 29.08
N THR A 235 9.00 9.47 29.13
CA THR A 235 7.77 9.54 28.33
C THR A 235 7.00 10.79 28.75
N GLU A 236 6.80 11.74 27.85
CA GLU A 236 5.80 12.79 28.07
C GLU A 236 4.43 12.12 28.20
N GLU A 237 3.75 12.34 29.31
CA GLU A 237 2.41 11.82 29.54
C GLU A 237 1.47 12.32 28.45
N LYS A 238 0.91 11.39 27.68
CA LYS A 238 -0.21 11.69 26.79
C LYS A 238 -1.32 12.33 27.60
N PRO A 239 -1.95 13.43 27.16
CA PRO A 239 -3.11 13.98 27.83
C PRO A 239 -4.18 12.91 27.97
N ALA A 240 -4.74 12.80 29.18
CA ALA A 240 -5.74 11.82 29.52
C ALA A 240 -6.92 11.86 28.52
N ARG A 241 -7.33 10.66 28.05
CA ARG A 241 -8.59 10.51 27.31
C ARG A 241 -9.71 11.05 28.20
N LEU A 242 -10.48 12.00 27.67
CA LEU A 242 -11.67 12.51 28.32
C LEU A 242 -12.69 11.36 28.38
N ASP A 243 -13.27 11.16 29.58
CA ASP A 243 -14.29 10.15 29.80
C ASP A 243 -15.46 10.34 28.85
N GLU A 244 -15.94 9.21 28.31
CA GLU A 244 -17.15 9.15 27.48
C GLU A 244 -18.38 9.45 28.35
N SER A 245 -18.93 10.66 28.20
CA SER A 245 -20.25 10.97 28.70
C SER A 245 -21.23 10.95 27.53
N ASP A 246 -22.31 10.18 27.67
CA ASP A 246 -23.34 9.96 26.65
C ASP A 246 -24.30 11.16 26.47
N ASP A 247 -23.95 12.36 26.91
CA ASP A 247 -24.83 13.53 26.80
C ASP A 247 -24.61 14.27 25.47
N VAL A 248 -25.67 14.35 24.66
CA VAL A 248 -25.69 14.96 23.32
C VAL A 248 -25.23 16.41 23.32
N SER A 249 -25.50 17.14 24.42
CA SER A 249 -25.03 18.53 24.58
C SER A 249 -23.52 18.63 24.73
N ASP A 250 -22.90 17.64 25.36
CA ASP A 250 -21.45 17.55 25.52
C ASP A 250 -20.73 17.18 24.19
N LEU A 251 -21.40 16.35 23.36
CA LEU A 251 -20.90 16.01 22.03
C LEU A 251 -20.81 17.24 21.11
N LEU A 252 -21.86 18.09 21.11
CA LEU A 252 -21.89 19.33 20.33
C LEU A 252 -20.79 20.30 20.78
N ALA A 253 -20.61 20.48 22.09
CA ALA A 253 -19.55 21.33 22.64
C ALA A 253 -18.14 20.80 22.29
N LYS A 254 -17.93 19.48 22.30
CA LYS A 254 -16.67 18.83 21.88
C LYS A 254 -16.39 19.02 20.40
N LEU A 255 -17.42 18.94 19.54
CA LEU A 255 -17.31 19.18 18.10
C LEU A 255 -16.94 20.65 17.81
N GLU A 256 -17.61 21.61 18.45
CA GLU A 256 -17.30 23.05 18.32
C GLU A 256 -15.85 23.36 18.76
N ALA A 257 -15.44 22.80 19.89
CA ALA A 257 -14.07 22.97 20.39
C ALA A 257 -13.03 22.39 19.43
N SER A 258 -13.33 21.24 18.79
CA SER A 258 -12.47 20.61 17.79
C SER A 258 -12.31 21.47 16.53
N VAL A 259 -13.40 22.05 16.01
CA VAL A 259 -13.36 22.97 14.84
C VAL A 259 -12.53 24.21 15.17
N ARG A 260 -12.74 24.80 16.38
CA ARG A 260 -11.99 25.98 16.78
C ARG A 260 -10.48 25.70 16.86
N ARG A 261 -10.10 24.60 17.52
CA ARG A 261 -8.67 24.21 17.64
C ARG A 261 -8.02 24.01 16.28
N ARG A 262 -8.69 23.34 15.34
CA ARG A 262 -8.18 23.15 13.98
C ARG A 262 -8.02 24.44 13.20
N ARG A 263 -8.95 25.38 13.35
CA ARG A 263 -8.82 26.71 12.73
C ARG A 263 -7.62 27.47 13.27
N GLU A 264 -7.37 27.39 14.56
CA GLU A 264 -6.20 28.00 15.21
C GLU A 264 -4.89 27.34 14.72
N GLU A 265 -4.85 26.01 14.63
CA GLU A 265 -3.71 25.26 14.13
C GLU A 265 -3.42 25.54 12.63
N SER A 266 -4.46 25.66 11.81
CA SER A 266 -4.29 25.98 10.38
C SER A 266 -3.83 27.44 10.17
N ALA A 267 -4.34 28.39 10.96
CA ALA A 267 -3.89 29.77 10.97
C ALA A 267 -2.43 29.90 11.40
N ALA A 268 -2.01 29.15 12.43
CA ALA A 268 -0.64 29.11 12.89
C ALA A 268 0.32 28.51 11.83
N ARG A 269 -0.12 27.47 11.10
CA ARG A 269 0.66 26.88 10.00
C ARG A 269 0.80 27.83 8.80
N GLN A 270 -0.24 28.58 8.45
CA GLN A 270 -0.16 29.60 7.41
C GLN A 270 0.77 30.75 7.78
N GLN A 271 0.83 31.17 9.03
CA GLN A 271 1.77 32.19 9.52
C GLN A 271 3.22 31.69 9.56
N ALA A 272 3.44 30.39 9.74
CA ALA A 272 4.78 29.79 9.71
C ALA A 272 5.31 29.54 8.29
N ALA A 273 4.42 29.52 7.29
CA ALA A 273 4.77 29.33 5.88
C ALA A 273 5.02 30.61 5.10
N ASP A 274 4.78 31.80 5.70
CA ASP A 274 5.06 33.09 5.06
C ASP A 274 6.52 33.48 5.34
N PRO A 275 7.41 33.54 4.35
CA PRO A 275 8.78 33.95 4.56
C PRO A 275 8.81 35.44 4.91
N ALA A 276 9.48 35.79 6.02
CA ALA A 276 9.68 37.14 6.48
C ALA A 276 10.21 38.03 5.34
N PRO A 277 9.74 39.30 5.20
CA PRO A 277 10.23 40.20 4.18
C PRO A 277 11.72 40.49 4.40
N ALA A 278 12.53 40.15 3.41
CA ALA A 278 13.95 40.45 3.40
C ALA A 278 14.14 41.99 3.37
N ASP A 279 14.78 42.51 4.41
CA ASP A 279 15.22 43.90 4.53
C ASP A 279 16.35 44.13 3.51
N ASP A 280 16.01 44.73 2.38
CA ASP A 280 16.95 45.08 1.32
C ASP A 280 17.44 46.51 1.55
N LYS A 281 18.57 46.66 2.20
CA LYS A 281 19.36 47.86 2.21
C LYS A 281 20.83 47.59 1.90
N ALA A 282 21.15 47.62 0.62
CA ALA A 282 22.53 47.89 0.19
C ALA A 282 22.57 48.79 -1.07
N PRO A 283 23.53 49.71 -1.16
CA PRO A 283 23.44 50.89 -2.04
C PRO A 283 23.92 50.62 -3.47
N ALA A 284 23.26 51.32 -4.39
CA ALA A 284 23.52 51.32 -5.83
C ALA A 284 24.96 51.75 -6.17
N LYS A 285 25.71 50.94 -6.92
CA LYS A 285 26.85 51.38 -7.75
C LYS A 285 26.46 51.33 -9.21
N LYS A 286 26.44 52.55 -9.81
CA LYS A 286 26.28 52.83 -11.25
C LYS A 286 27.48 52.27 -12.01
N VAL A 287 27.25 51.53 -13.09
CA VAL A 287 28.22 51.28 -14.16
C VAL A 287 27.47 51.38 -15.53
N PRO A 288 28.08 51.95 -16.60
CA PRO A 288 27.36 52.57 -17.68
C PRO A 288 27.02 51.65 -18.86
N ALA A 289 25.98 52.02 -19.58
CA ALA A 289 25.47 51.38 -20.79
C ALA A 289 26.50 51.35 -21.94
N LYS A 290 26.64 50.20 -22.58
CA LYS A 290 27.29 50.03 -23.88
C LYS A 290 26.28 49.49 -24.90
N LYS A 291 25.93 50.35 -25.85
CA LYS A 291 25.15 50.05 -27.08
C LYS A 291 25.96 49.14 -28.01
N VAL A 292 25.37 48.10 -28.54
CA VAL A 292 25.62 47.46 -29.86
C VAL A 292 24.40 46.57 -30.08
N GLY A 293 23.56 46.62 -31.10
CA GLY A 293 23.78 46.72 -32.50
C GLY A 293 22.82 45.68 -33.10
N ALA A 294 21.78 46.12 -33.80
CA ALA A 294 20.79 45.27 -34.49
C ALA A 294 21.44 44.48 -35.63
N ALA A 295 21.11 43.16 -35.75
CA ALA A 295 21.36 42.44 -36.97
C ALA A 295 20.15 41.59 -37.36
N LYS A 296 19.72 41.81 -38.56
CA LYS A 296 18.67 41.28 -39.41
C LYS A 296 18.62 39.75 -39.50
N ALA A 297 17.42 39.25 -39.58
CA ALA A 297 17.08 37.93 -40.12
C ALA A 297 17.30 37.86 -41.65
N PRO A 298 17.53 36.68 -42.21
CA PRO A 298 17.08 36.41 -43.57
C PRO A 298 16.08 35.27 -43.66
N ALA A 299 15.08 35.46 -44.47
CA ALA A 299 14.10 34.51 -44.96
C ALA A 299 14.73 33.53 -45.98
N ALA A 300 14.33 32.29 -45.99
CA ALA A 300 14.49 31.37 -47.11
C ALA A 300 13.33 30.36 -47.12
N LYS A 301 12.45 30.55 -48.04
CA LYS A 301 12.13 29.84 -49.31
C LYS A 301 11.65 28.40 -49.12
N ALA A 302 10.36 28.27 -49.37
CA ALA A 302 9.65 27.05 -49.73
C ALA A 302 10.16 26.47 -51.06
N THR A 303 10.36 25.16 -51.12
CA THR A 303 10.35 24.41 -52.37
C THR A 303 9.48 23.17 -52.23
N ALA A 304 8.40 23.18 -52.98
CA ALA A 304 7.54 22.01 -53.26
C ALA A 304 8.24 21.06 -54.21
N ARG A 305 8.13 19.73 -53.96
CA ARG A 305 8.38 18.71 -55.00
C ARG A 305 7.46 17.51 -54.82
N LYS A 306 6.43 17.47 -55.67
CA LYS A 306 5.85 16.42 -56.50
C LYS A 306 6.13 14.94 -56.13
N ALA A 307 5.04 14.25 -55.99
CA ALA A 307 4.92 12.80 -56.13
C ALA A 307 5.18 12.33 -57.58
N PRO A 308 5.53 11.07 -57.78
CA PRO A 308 4.95 10.31 -58.89
C PRO A 308 4.24 9.02 -58.49
N ALA A 309 3.26 8.69 -59.33
CA ALA A 309 2.37 7.58 -59.29
C ALA A 309 2.93 6.30 -59.97
N LYS A 310 2.36 5.15 -59.55
CA LYS A 310 2.15 3.90 -60.32
C LYS A 310 3.34 3.11 -60.88
N LYS A 311 3.50 1.94 -60.36
CA LYS A 311 3.06 0.67 -61.00
C LYS A 311 2.92 -0.42 -59.95
#